data_9e3f5c09b9260dc2b00c773498b55264
#
_entry.id   9e3f5c09b9260dc2b00c773498b55264
#
_cell.length_a   1.000
_cell.length_b   1.000
_cell.length_c   1.000
_cell.angle_alpha   90.00
_cell.angle_beta   90.00
_cell.angle_gamma   90.00
#
_symmetry.space_group_name_H-M   'P 1'
#
loop_
_entity.id
_entity.type
_entity.pdbx_description
1 polymer ?
#
loop_
_entity_poly.entity_id
_entity_poly.type
_entity_poly.pdbx_seq_one_letter_code
_entity_poly.pdbx_strand_id
1 'polypeptide(L)'
;IGVEIFEGTPNPYRDDLWIDSVFGNNQKREVDHELINLFNKKFDSKFGKILSIDIPTGLSPDEGKPFLESAVKANYTLVIGLNKIGLIQDSALPFIGKLDHIEIGISKNQLSKVERKILKVNYRDLKKIKLPSLPKNINKYKRGKTLLITGSEKYPGAAYLALRGAISSGVGFIAAILPDSVAGSVWQVAPEVVLKGIMTCNQNGAASLNSALKDIDLSA
;
A
#
# COMPACT_ATOMS: atom_id res chain seq x y z
N ILE A 1 -26.19 25.65 -20.48
CA ILE A 1 -26.55 24.78 -19.36
C ILE A 1 -26.69 25.69 -18.15
N GLY A 2 -27.95 25.89 -17.70
CA GLY A 2 -28.22 26.73 -16.52
C GLY A 2 -27.86 25.94 -15.26
N VAL A 3 -27.10 26.57 -14.36
CA VAL A 3 -26.92 26.09 -13.00
C VAL A 3 -27.85 26.87 -12.09
N GLU A 4 -28.69 26.19 -11.35
CA GLU A 4 -29.58 26.79 -10.37
C GLU A 4 -28.79 26.99 -9.06
N ILE A 5 -28.80 28.21 -8.55
CA ILE A 5 -28.19 28.53 -7.27
C ILE A 5 -29.25 28.34 -6.19
N PHE A 6 -29.01 27.41 -5.29
CA PHE A 6 -29.87 27.13 -4.15
C PHE A 6 -29.32 27.76 -2.88
N GLU A 7 -30.12 28.62 -2.24
CA GLU A 7 -29.82 29.19 -0.94
C GLU A 7 -30.48 28.37 0.16
N GLY A 8 -29.70 27.65 0.96
CA GLY A 8 -30.22 26.88 2.07
C GLY A 8 -29.44 25.58 2.30
N THR A 9 -29.75 24.89 3.40
CA THR A 9 -29.14 23.62 3.72
C THR A 9 -29.80 22.49 2.92
N PRO A 10 -29.09 21.78 2.04
CA PRO A 10 -29.67 20.69 1.26
C PRO A 10 -30.06 19.52 2.17
N ASN A 11 -31.10 18.79 1.80
CA ASN A 11 -31.57 17.62 2.55
C ASN A 11 -30.67 16.40 2.28
N PRO A 12 -29.94 15.87 3.28
CA PRO A 12 -29.03 14.75 3.08
C PRO A 12 -29.71 13.39 2.81
N TYR A 13 -31.02 13.30 3.00
CA TYR A 13 -31.79 12.05 2.84
C TYR A 13 -32.44 11.89 1.46
N ARG A 14 -32.10 12.74 0.49
CA ARG A 14 -32.54 12.58 -0.91
C ARG A 14 -31.60 11.63 -1.63
N ASP A 15 -32.16 10.88 -2.59
CA ASP A 15 -31.38 9.99 -3.48
C ASP A 15 -30.84 10.80 -4.67
N ASP A 16 -29.80 11.58 -4.42
CA ASP A 16 -29.13 12.45 -5.37
C ASP A 16 -27.61 12.33 -5.25
N LEU A 17 -26.90 12.82 -6.25
CA LEU A 17 -25.43 12.92 -6.26
C LEU A 17 -25.02 14.27 -5.67
N TRP A 18 -24.23 14.23 -4.62
CA TRP A 18 -23.54 15.40 -4.10
C TRP A 18 -22.12 15.46 -4.61
N ILE A 19 -21.70 16.65 -4.99
CA ILE A 19 -20.34 16.90 -5.47
C ILE A 19 -19.65 17.78 -4.44
N ASP A 20 -18.62 17.22 -3.79
CA ASP A 20 -17.70 17.94 -2.93
C ASP A 20 -16.58 18.53 -3.78
N SER A 21 -16.64 19.82 -4.01
CA SER A 21 -15.61 20.61 -4.71
C SER A 21 -15.27 21.88 -3.95
N VAL A 22 -15.38 21.85 -2.63
CA VAL A 22 -15.23 23.02 -1.76
C VAL A 22 -13.76 23.40 -1.64
N PHE A 23 -12.88 22.41 -1.41
CA PHE A 23 -11.44 22.61 -1.33
C PHE A 23 -10.69 21.54 -2.12
N GLY A 24 -9.56 21.95 -2.70
CA GLY A 24 -8.64 21.08 -3.42
C GLY A 24 -7.28 21.00 -2.73
N ASN A 25 -6.24 20.70 -3.52
CA ASN A 25 -4.87 20.42 -3.08
C ASN A 25 -4.22 21.53 -2.19
N ASN A 26 -4.68 22.76 -2.28
CA ASN A 26 -4.11 23.89 -1.52
C ASN A 26 -4.80 24.14 -0.18
N GLN A 27 -5.63 23.22 0.30
CA GLN A 27 -6.25 23.36 1.58
C GLN A 27 -5.20 23.33 2.70
N LYS A 28 -5.11 24.42 3.47
CA LYS A 28 -4.20 24.58 4.61
C LYS A 28 -4.91 25.05 5.89
N ARG A 29 -6.23 25.23 5.81
CA ARG A 29 -7.02 25.76 6.89
C ARG A 29 -8.14 24.82 7.28
N GLU A 30 -8.61 25.02 8.48
CA GLU A 30 -9.77 24.34 9.01
C GLU A 30 -10.99 24.56 8.11
N VAL A 31 -11.82 23.55 8.04
CA VAL A 31 -13.10 23.57 7.35
C VAL A 31 -14.18 23.66 8.40
N ASP A 32 -15.25 24.36 8.09
CA ASP A 32 -16.41 24.43 8.95
C ASP A 32 -16.92 23.01 9.27
N HIS A 33 -17.00 22.72 10.56
CA HIS A 33 -17.50 21.44 11.08
C HIS A 33 -18.94 21.16 10.65
N GLU A 34 -19.79 22.18 10.51
CA GLU A 34 -21.16 22.01 10.07
C GLU A 34 -21.22 21.48 8.64
N LEU A 35 -20.35 21.98 7.77
CA LEU A 35 -20.25 21.53 6.38
C LEU A 35 -19.82 20.06 6.31
N ILE A 36 -18.77 19.69 7.05
CA ILE A 36 -18.28 18.31 7.10
C ILE A 36 -19.36 17.39 7.66
N ASN A 37 -20.02 17.79 8.72
CA ASN A 37 -21.09 17.02 9.33
C ASN A 37 -22.28 16.83 8.38
N LEU A 38 -22.62 17.83 7.58
CA LEU A 38 -23.68 17.74 6.60
C LEU A 38 -23.36 16.69 5.51
N PHE A 39 -22.14 16.73 4.94
CA PHE A 39 -21.69 15.73 3.99
C PHE A 39 -21.65 14.32 4.62
N ASN A 40 -21.16 14.20 5.85
CA ASN A 40 -21.08 12.91 6.53
C ASN A 40 -22.48 12.36 6.88
N LYS A 41 -23.45 13.21 7.24
CA LYS A 41 -24.87 12.79 7.34
C LYS A 41 -25.40 12.25 6.01
N LYS A 42 -25.05 12.90 4.88
CA LYS A 42 -25.39 12.41 3.54
C LYS A 42 -24.77 11.04 3.28
N PHE A 43 -23.50 10.86 3.58
CA PHE A 43 -22.79 9.58 3.42
C PHE A 43 -23.43 8.47 4.26
N ASP A 44 -23.69 8.74 5.52
CA ASP A 44 -24.23 7.77 6.48
C ASP A 44 -25.71 7.43 6.20
N SER A 45 -26.45 8.33 5.57
CA SER A 45 -27.84 8.10 5.16
C SER A 45 -27.98 7.00 4.12
N LYS A 46 -26.92 6.72 3.36
CA LYS A 46 -26.88 5.78 2.22
C LYS A 46 -27.81 6.13 1.04
N PHE A 47 -28.49 7.26 1.09
CA PHE A 47 -29.29 7.79 0.00
C PHE A 47 -28.40 8.59 -0.96
N GLY A 48 -28.32 8.15 -2.21
CA GLY A 48 -27.47 8.77 -3.21
C GLY A 48 -25.97 8.53 -2.96
N LYS A 49 -25.14 9.39 -3.52
CA LYS A 49 -23.68 9.25 -3.49
C LYS A 49 -22.99 10.59 -3.30
N ILE A 50 -21.76 10.55 -2.82
CA ILE A 50 -20.86 11.71 -2.73
C ILE A 50 -19.67 11.46 -3.64
N LEU A 51 -19.38 12.42 -4.51
CA LEU A 51 -18.19 12.50 -5.36
C LEU A 51 -17.35 13.68 -4.91
N SER A 52 -16.17 13.43 -4.37
CA SER A 52 -15.19 14.48 -4.09
C SER A 52 -14.30 14.72 -5.31
N ILE A 53 -14.15 15.98 -5.66
CA ILE A 53 -13.26 16.41 -6.75
C ILE A 53 -11.90 16.75 -6.19
N ASP A 54 -10.88 16.12 -6.72
CA ASP A 54 -9.46 16.22 -6.38
C ASP A 54 -9.12 15.59 -5.02
N ILE A 55 -9.68 16.07 -3.93
CA ILE A 55 -9.47 15.59 -2.56
C ILE A 55 -10.74 15.80 -1.75
N PRO A 56 -11.16 14.86 -0.91
CA PRO A 56 -12.24 15.10 0.04
C PRO A 56 -11.94 16.32 0.93
N THR A 57 -12.91 17.21 1.04
CA THR A 57 -12.76 18.42 1.84
C THR A 57 -12.44 18.07 3.29
N GLY A 58 -11.40 18.71 3.83
CA GLY A 58 -10.90 18.45 5.18
C GLY A 58 -9.78 17.41 5.27
N LEU A 59 -9.40 16.75 4.16
CA LEU A 59 -8.35 15.73 4.14
C LEU A 59 -7.01 16.31 3.66
N SER A 60 -5.92 15.99 4.36
CA SER A 60 -4.57 16.40 3.98
C SER A 60 -4.10 15.69 2.70
N PRO A 61 -3.65 16.42 1.67
CA PRO A 61 -3.11 15.84 0.44
C PRO A 61 -1.79 15.10 0.64
N ASP A 62 -1.04 15.42 1.68
CA ASP A 62 0.29 14.88 1.93
C ASP A 62 0.24 13.71 2.93
N GLU A 63 -0.56 13.82 3.99
CA GLU A 63 -0.61 12.83 5.07
C GLU A 63 -1.81 11.87 4.97
N GLY A 64 -2.85 12.21 4.23
CA GLY A 64 -4.08 11.43 4.16
C GLY A 64 -4.87 11.39 5.47
N LYS A 65 -4.64 12.35 6.34
CA LYS A 65 -5.35 12.52 7.61
C LYS A 65 -6.25 13.75 7.56
N PRO A 66 -7.36 13.77 8.28
CA PRO A 66 -8.12 15.00 8.47
C PRO A 66 -7.25 16.10 9.10
N PHE A 67 -7.43 17.35 8.68
CA PHE A 67 -6.77 18.49 9.33
C PHE A 67 -7.26 18.73 10.75
N LEU A 68 -8.49 18.32 11.02
CA LEU A 68 -9.11 18.32 12.33
C LEU A 68 -9.55 16.89 12.71
N GLU A 69 -10.66 16.78 13.43
CA GLU A 69 -11.20 15.49 13.85
C GLU A 69 -11.81 14.67 12.71
N SER A 70 -12.26 15.33 11.63
CA SER A 70 -12.96 14.68 10.53
C SER A 70 -12.74 15.38 9.18
N ALA A 71 -13.03 14.65 8.12
CA ALA A 71 -13.09 15.12 6.74
C ALA A 71 -14.36 14.60 6.08
N VAL A 72 -14.70 15.09 4.90
CA VAL A 72 -15.80 14.57 4.09
C VAL A 72 -15.52 13.12 3.73
N LYS A 73 -16.50 12.25 3.99
CA LYS A 73 -16.48 10.86 3.52
C LYS A 73 -17.11 10.80 2.15
N ALA A 74 -16.35 10.40 1.14
CA ALA A 74 -16.82 10.26 -0.23
C ALA A 74 -17.03 8.78 -0.62
N ASN A 75 -17.99 8.54 -1.51
CA ASN A 75 -18.14 7.24 -2.18
C ASN A 75 -17.12 7.11 -3.32
N TYR A 76 -16.80 8.23 -3.96
CA TYR A 76 -15.85 8.34 -5.06
C TYR A 76 -14.99 9.59 -4.88
N THR A 77 -13.70 9.47 -5.17
CA THR A 77 -12.80 10.62 -5.27
C THR A 77 -12.19 10.64 -6.66
N LEU A 78 -12.40 11.74 -7.38
CA LEU A 78 -11.91 11.93 -8.72
C LEU A 78 -10.71 12.88 -8.71
N VAL A 79 -9.52 12.30 -8.73
CA VAL A 79 -8.26 13.06 -8.65
C VAL A 79 -7.98 13.77 -9.96
N ILE A 80 -7.62 15.03 -9.87
CA ILE A 80 -7.24 15.84 -11.03
C ILE A 80 -5.72 15.78 -11.22
N GLY A 81 -5.26 15.35 -12.39
CA GLY A 81 -3.85 15.30 -12.76
C GLY A 81 -3.07 14.24 -12.00
N LEU A 82 -2.18 14.62 -11.10
CA LEU A 82 -1.33 13.67 -10.37
C LEU A 82 -1.94 13.22 -9.05
N ASN A 83 -1.77 11.94 -8.72
CA ASN A 83 -2.16 11.42 -7.42
C ASN A 83 -1.40 12.12 -6.29
N LYS A 84 -2.12 12.47 -5.24
CA LYS A 84 -1.54 13.02 -4.01
C LYS A 84 -1.10 11.87 -3.11
N ILE A 85 0.04 12.03 -2.44
CA ILE A 85 0.60 10.98 -1.59
C ILE A 85 -0.35 10.61 -0.46
N GLY A 86 -1.03 11.59 0.12
CA GLY A 86 -2.00 11.37 1.19
C GLY A 86 -3.16 10.45 0.80
N LEU A 87 -3.64 10.51 -0.45
CA LEU A 87 -4.76 9.69 -0.90
C LEU A 87 -4.45 8.19 -1.04
N ILE A 88 -3.18 7.81 -1.00
CA ILE A 88 -2.74 6.41 -1.04
C ILE A 88 -2.30 5.88 0.33
N GLN A 89 -2.47 6.67 1.39
CA GLN A 89 -2.21 6.25 2.76
C GLN A 89 -3.41 5.50 3.35
N ASP A 90 -3.15 4.55 4.24
CA ASP A 90 -4.21 3.81 4.92
C ASP A 90 -5.15 4.72 5.73
N SER A 91 -4.62 5.83 6.26
CA SER A 91 -5.39 6.86 6.97
C SER A 91 -6.46 7.53 6.12
N ALA A 92 -6.28 7.57 4.79
CA ALA A 92 -7.24 8.18 3.86
C ALA A 92 -8.40 7.25 3.49
N LEU A 93 -8.24 5.93 3.64
CA LEU A 93 -9.21 4.94 3.19
C LEU A 93 -10.65 5.18 3.68
N PRO A 94 -10.89 5.63 4.92
CA PRO A 94 -12.25 5.92 5.39
C PRO A 94 -12.95 7.07 4.66
N PHE A 95 -12.20 7.93 3.96
CA PHE A 95 -12.70 9.19 3.40
C PHE A 95 -12.79 9.20 1.88
N ILE A 96 -11.93 8.47 1.17
CA ILE A 96 -11.77 8.61 -0.28
C ILE A 96 -12.72 7.75 -1.12
N GLY A 97 -13.28 6.68 -0.55
CA GLY A 97 -14.07 5.72 -1.32
C GLY A 97 -13.29 5.12 -2.51
N LYS A 98 -13.94 4.97 -3.65
CA LYS A 98 -13.26 4.52 -4.88
C LYS A 98 -12.48 5.68 -5.50
N LEU A 99 -11.17 5.52 -5.61
CA LEU A 99 -10.28 6.50 -6.21
C LEU A 99 -10.23 6.30 -7.73
N ASP A 100 -10.53 7.37 -8.48
CA ASP A 100 -10.35 7.44 -9.93
C ASP A 100 -9.61 8.74 -10.30
N HIS A 101 -9.23 8.91 -11.56
CA HIS A 101 -8.33 10.00 -11.92
C HIS A 101 -8.64 10.54 -13.33
N ILE A 102 -8.57 11.86 -13.47
CA ILE A 102 -8.69 12.58 -14.74
C ILE A 102 -7.32 13.09 -15.18
N GLU A 103 -6.93 12.72 -16.38
CA GLU A 103 -5.77 13.29 -17.04
C GLU A 103 -6.10 14.71 -17.55
N ILE A 104 -5.26 15.67 -17.17
CA ILE A 104 -5.42 17.10 -17.58
C ILE A 104 -4.39 17.53 -18.64
N GLY A 105 -3.86 16.57 -19.40
CA GLY A 105 -2.93 16.87 -20.49
C GLY A 105 -1.51 17.24 -20.06
N ILE A 106 -1.06 16.86 -18.86
CA ILE A 106 0.33 17.06 -18.44
C ILE A 106 1.26 16.25 -19.34
N SER A 107 2.12 16.92 -20.09
CA SER A 107 3.00 16.26 -21.03
C SER A 107 4.10 15.42 -20.34
N LYS A 108 4.58 14.37 -21.02
CA LYS A 108 5.70 13.57 -20.51
C LYS A 108 6.94 14.39 -20.22
N ASN A 109 7.18 15.45 -21.01
CA ASN A 109 8.31 16.36 -20.81
C ASN A 109 8.17 17.20 -19.53
N GLN A 110 6.96 17.63 -19.20
CA GLN A 110 6.70 18.30 -17.92
C GLN A 110 6.87 17.33 -16.75
N LEU A 111 6.34 16.11 -16.87
CA LEU A 111 6.49 15.08 -15.84
C LEU A 111 7.94 14.64 -15.62
N SER A 112 8.80 14.68 -16.65
CA SER A 112 10.21 14.31 -16.49
C SER A 112 11.02 15.33 -15.68
N LYS A 113 10.54 16.57 -15.56
CA LYS A 113 11.17 17.64 -14.77
C LYS A 113 10.76 17.59 -13.29
N VAL A 114 9.76 16.80 -12.94
CA VAL A 114 9.31 16.64 -11.57
C VAL A 114 10.07 15.48 -10.92
N GLU A 115 10.67 15.72 -9.76
CA GLU A 115 11.28 14.67 -8.97
C GLU A 115 10.20 13.66 -8.53
N ARG A 116 10.29 12.43 -9.02
CA ARG A 116 9.32 11.39 -8.73
C ARG A 116 9.80 10.57 -7.53
N LYS A 117 9.18 10.76 -6.40
CA LYS A 117 9.52 10.01 -5.17
C LYS A 117 8.81 8.66 -5.09
N ILE A 118 7.59 8.58 -5.61
CA ILE A 118 6.75 7.38 -5.52
C ILE A 118 6.08 7.14 -6.87
N LEU A 119 6.11 5.89 -7.32
CA LEU A 119 5.46 5.45 -8.56
C LEU A 119 4.43 4.38 -8.24
N LYS A 120 3.23 4.54 -8.78
CA LYS A 120 2.20 3.49 -8.73
C LYS A 120 2.45 2.49 -9.85
N VAL A 121 2.75 1.24 -9.48
CA VAL A 121 2.87 0.13 -10.43
C VAL A 121 1.47 -0.24 -10.96
N ASN A 122 1.35 -0.38 -12.26
CA ASN A 122 0.11 -0.80 -12.92
C ASN A 122 0.34 -2.07 -13.77
N TYR A 123 -0.73 -2.65 -14.27
CA TYR A 123 -0.66 -3.89 -15.06
C TYR A 123 0.22 -3.77 -16.32
N ARG A 124 0.31 -2.59 -16.94
CA ARG A 124 1.18 -2.37 -18.11
C ARG A 124 2.66 -2.41 -17.73
N ASP A 125 2.99 -1.98 -16.51
CA ASP A 125 4.35 -2.04 -15.99
C ASP A 125 4.73 -3.49 -15.68
N LEU A 126 3.81 -4.27 -15.10
CA LEU A 126 4.02 -5.72 -14.88
C LEU A 126 4.28 -6.47 -16.19
N LYS A 127 3.58 -6.13 -17.28
CA LYS A 127 3.82 -6.73 -18.60
C LYS A 127 5.22 -6.46 -19.17
N LYS A 128 5.90 -5.41 -18.73
CA LYS A 128 7.27 -5.09 -19.16
C LYS A 128 8.31 -5.92 -18.42
N ILE A 129 7.95 -6.53 -17.30
CA ILE A 129 8.85 -7.41 -16.54
C ILE A 129 9.02 -8.69 -17.34
N LYS A 130 10.19 -8.85 -17.92
CA LYS A 130 10.58 -10.11 -18.59
C LYS A 130 11.02 -11.09 -17.51
N LEU A 131 10.20 -12.09 -17.26
CA LEU A 131 10.64 -13.21 -16.44
C LEU A 131 11.78 -13.94 -17.17
N PRO A 132 12.85 -14.35 -16.48
CA PRO A 132 13.94 -15.09 -17.11
C PRO A 132 13.42 -16.41 -17.68
N SER A 133 13.75 -16.69 -18.94
CA SER A 133 13.48 -18.01 -19.52
C SER A 133 14.40 -19.03 -18.88
N LEU A 134 13.83 -20.12 -18.38
CA LEU A 134 14.59 -21.23 -17.80
C LEU A 134 14.88 -22.26 -18.87
N PRO A 135 16.15 -22.49 -19.24
CA PRO A 135 16.52 -23.57 -20.16
C PRO A 135 16.06 -24.92 -19.62
N LYS A 136 15.69 -25.86 -20.51
CA LYS A 136 15.20 -27.19 -20.10
C LYS A 136 16.20 -28.01 -19.28
N ASN A 137 17.50 -27.76 -19.45
CA ASN A 137 18.60 -28.46 -18.78
C ASN A 137 19.15 -27.66 -17.57
N ILE A 138 18.43 -26.67 -17.06
CA ILE A 138 18.90 -25.88 -15.92
C ILE A 138 18.89 -26.70 -14.64
N ASN A 139 19.99 -26.69 -13.89
CA ASN A 139 20.05 -27.31 -12.58
C ASN A 139 19.57 -26.35 -11.46
N LYS A 140 19.34 -26.88 -10.27
CA LYS A 140 18.82 -26.11 -9.15
C LYS A 140 19.68 -24.89 -8.77
N TYR A 141 21.00 -24.97 -8.88
CA TYR A 141 21.90 -23.87 -8.53
C TYR A 141 21.89 -22.73 -9.58
N LYS A 142 21.66 -23.06 -10.84
CA LYS A 142 21.51 -22.07 -11.91
C LYS A 142 20.14 -21.41 -11.97
N ARG A 143 19.14 -21.96 -11.27
CA ARG A 143 17.79 -21.38 -11.13
C ARG A 143 17.73 -20.23 -10.13
N GLY A 144 18.85 -19.83 -9.57
CA GLY A 144 18.94 -18.79 -8.56
C GLY A 144 19.08 -19.37 -7.15
N LYS A 145 19.70 -18.60 -6.29
CA LYS A 145 19.90 -18.90 -4.87
C LYS A 145 19.29 -17.77 -4.06
N THR A 146 18.64 -18.11 -2.98
CA THR A 146 18.02 -17.13 -2.06
C THR A 146 18.40 -17.47 -0.64
N LEU A 147 18.85 -16.46 0.11
CA LEU A 147 19.02 -16.54 1.55
C LEU A 147 17.88 -15.75 2.21
N LEU A 148 17.13 -16.42 3.08
CA LEU A 148 16.08 -15.81 3.87
C LEU A 148 16.53 -15.67 5.33
N ILE A 149 16.47 -14.46 5.85
CA ILE A 149 16.68 -14.16 7.27
C ILE A 149 15.34 -13.67 7.79
N THR A 150 14.60 -14.52 8.48
CA THR A 150 13.17 -14.25 8.73
C THR A 150 12.65 -14.93 9.98
N GLY A 151 11.55 -14.40 10.50
CA GLY A 151 10.88 -14.91 11.68
C GLY A 151 11.34 -14.25 12.98
N SER A 152 10.56 -14.44 13.99
CA SER A 152 10.89 -14.09 15.38
C SER A 152 10.22 -15.10 16.31
N GLU A 153 10.62 -15.14 17.58
CA GLU A 153 9.96 -16.00 18.57
C GLU A 153 8.48 -15.70 18.72
N LYS A 154 8.11 -14.42 18.66
CA LYS A 154 6.70 -13.98 18.78
C LYS A 154 5.87 -14.28 17.53
N TYR A 155 6.51 -14.35 16.35
CA TYR A 155 5.83 -14.53 15.05
C TYR A 155 6.49 -15.64 14.23
N PRO A 156 6.47 -16.88 14.69
CA PRO A 156 7.08 -18.01 13.98
C PRO A 156 6.44 -18.25 12.61
N GLY A 157 5.13 -18.02 12.49
CA GLY A 157 4.40 -18.16 11.23
C GLY A 157 4.91 -17.27 10.10
N ALA A 158 5.51 -16.13 10.40
CA ALA A 158 6.10 -15.25 9.38
C ALA A 158 7.27 -15.94 8.65
N ALA A 159 8.08 -16.72 9.37
CA ALA A 159 9.15 -17.51 8.76
C ALA A 159 8.58 -18.54 7.78
N TYR A 160 7.56 -19.29 8.18
CA TYR A 160 6.94 -20.30 7.32
C TYR A 160 6.31 -19.71 6.07
N LEU A 161 5.62 -18.57 6.19
CA LEU A 161 5.05 -17.88 5.04
C LEU A 161 6.12 -17.38 4.07
N ALA A 162 7.22 -16.82 4.57
CA ALA A 162 8.34 -16.37 3.74
C ALA A 162 9.00 -17.54 3.00
N LEU A 163 9.25 -18.66 3.69
CA LEU A 163 9.80 -19.88 3.10
C LEU A 163 8.87 -20.46 2.01
N ARG A 164 7.58 -20.55 2.29
CA ARG A 164 6.57 -21.00 1.31
C ARG A 164 6.50 -20.09 0.09
N GLY A 165 6.60 -18.77 0.30
CA GLY A 165 6.68 -17.79 -0.79
C GLY A 165 7.91 -18.01 -1.67
N ALA A 166 9.08 -18.23 -1.07
CA ALA A 166 10.31 -18.52 -1.80
C ALA A 166 10.22 -19.84 -2.59
N ILE A 167 9.70 -20.90 -2.01
CA ILE A 167 9.46 -22.19 -2.68
C ILE A 167 8.55 -21.97 -3.90
N SER A 168 7.45 -21.24 -3.71
CA SER A 168 6.47 -20.97 -4.76
C SER A 168 7.01 -20.07 -5.89
N SER A 169 8.05 -19.28 -5.63
CA SER A 169 8.70 -18.45 -6.66
C SER A 169 9.48 -19.28 -7.69
N GLY A 170 9.76 -20.56 -7.39
CA GLY A 170 10.50 -21.46 -8.25
C GLY A 170 12.02 -21.26 -8.22
N VAL A 171 12.55 -20.53 -7.23
CA VAL A 171 14.00 -20.42 -7.01
C VAL A 171 14.60 -21.82 -6.75
N GLY A 172 15.81 -22.06 -7.27
CA GLY A 172 16.39 -23.41 -7.28
C GLY A 172 17.04 -23.83 -5.98
N PHE A 173 17.55 -22.87 -5.18
CA PHE A 173 18.20 -23.15 -3.91
C PHE A 173 17.76 -22.12 -2.86
N ILE A 174 17.25 -22.61 -1.74
CA ILE A 174 16.78 -21.78 -0.65
C ILE A 174 17.58 -22.12 0.60
N ALA A 175 18.24 -21.11 1.14
CA ALA A 175 18.88 -21.14 2.44
C ALA A 175 18.12 -20.27 3.43
N ALA A 176 18.14 -20.60 4.70
CA ALA A 176 17.49 -19.79 5.73
C ALA A 176 18.34 -19.68 7.00
N ILE A 177 18.19 -18.51 7.64
CA ILE A 177 18.60 -18.24 9.02
C ILE A 177 17.30 -17.96 9.78
N LEU A 178 17.02 -18.76 10.77
CA LEU A 178 15.74 -18.77 11.49
C LEU A 178 15.95 -18.66 13.00
N PRO A 179 14.98 -18.15 13.74
CA PRO A 179 14.97 -18.25 15.20
C PRO A 179 15.03 -19.72 15.66
N ASP A 180 15.64 -19.98 16.78
CA ASP A 180 15.77 -21.33 17.36
C ASP A 180 14.42 -22.04 17.49
N SER A 181 13.40 -21.30 17.96
CA SER A 181 12.03 -21.79 18.10
C SER A 181 11.38 -22.28 16.79
N VAL A 182 11.89 -21.82 15.63
CA VAL A 182 11.38 -22.18 14.30
C VAL A 182 12.28 -23.21 13.63
N ALA A 183 13.59 -23.11 13.83
CA ALA A 183 14.61 -23.92 13.16
C ALA A 183 14.38 -25.42 13.34
N GLY A 184 13.99 -25.85 14.55
CA GLY A 184 13.77 -27.26 14.87
C GLY A 184 12.58 -27.90 14.14
N SER A 185 11.60 -27.10 13.68
CA SER A 185 10.37 -27.58 13.04
C SER A 185 10.29 -27.27 11.54
N VAL A 186 11.25 -26.55 10.99
CA VAL A 186 11.22 -26.10 9.58
C VAL A 186 11.12 -27.27 8.59
N TRP A 187 11.73 -28.39 8.90
CA TRP A 187 11.73 -29.61 8.07
C TRP A 187 10.36 -30.22 7.82
N GLN A 188 9.40 -29.97 8.71
CA GLN A 188 8.03 -30.48 8.58
C GLN A 188 7.23 -29.73 7.52
N VAL A 189 7.57 -28.46 7.26
CA VAL A 189 6.78 -27.56 6.40
C VAL A 189 7.54 -27.07 5.15
N ALA A 190 8.87 -27.13 5.18
CA ALA A 190 9.74 -26.67 4.12
C ALA A 190 11.03 -27.53 4.04
N PRO A 191 10.91 -28.84 3.71
CA PRO A 191 12.05 -29.76 3.69
C PRO A 191 13.10 -29.41 2.60
N GLU A 192 12.73 -28.58 1.63
CA GLU A 192 13.63 -28.13 0.56
C GLU A 192 14.61 -27.03 1.02
N VAL A 193 14.39 -26.47 2.20
CA VAL A 193 15.19 -25.36 2.72
C VAL A 193 16.42 -25.87 3.46
N VAL A 194 17.57 -25.26 3.14
CA VAL A 194 18.81 -25.52 3.86
C VAL A 194 18.97 -24.54 5.02
N LEU A 195 18.95 -25.05 6.24
CA LEU A 195 19.21 -24.23 7.43
C LEU A 195 20.72 -23.88 7.47
N LYS A 196 21.06 -22.60 7.33
CA LYS A 196 22.43 -22.10 7.33
C LYS A 196 22.84 -21.50 8.67
N GLY A 197 21.89 -21.11 9.51
CA GLY A 197 22.17 -20.54 10.83
C GLY A 197 20.91 -20.42 11.68
N ILE A 198 21.14 -20.27 12.97
CA ILE A 198 20.10 -20.07 13.98
C ILE A 198 20.28 -18.70 14.61
N MET A 199 19.22 -17.91 14.65
CA MET A 199 19.20 -16.64 15.38
C MET A 199 18.84 -16.90 16.83
N THR A 200 19.66 -16.40 17.75
CA THR A 200 19.30 -16.33 19.16
C THR A 200 18.57 -15.02 19.43
N CYS A 201 17.47 -15.10 20.15
CA CYS A 201 16.69 -13.93 20.52
C CYS A 201 17.09 -13.51 21.97
N ASN A 202 17.23 -12.20 22.17
CA ASN A 202 17.41 -11.67 23.53
C ASN A 202 16.07 -11.66 24.29
N GLN A 203 16.10 -11.30 25.59
CA GLN A 203 14.90 -11.25 26.45
C GLN A 203 13.78 -10.34 25.90
N ASN A 204 14.11 -9.37 25.04
CA ASN A 204 13.15 -8.48 24.38
C ASN A 204 12.66 -9.02 23.02
N GLY A 205 13.06 -10.22 22.62
CA GLY A 205 12.68 -10.85 21.36
C GLY A 205 13.43 -10.31 20.13
N ALA A 206 14.47 -9.48 20.32
CA ALA A 206 15.31 -9.03 19.22
C ALA A 206 16.31 -10.12 18.84
N ALA A 207 16.35 -10.47 17.55
CA ALA A 207 17.24 -11.48 17.01
C ALA A 207 18.67 -10.94 16.86
N SER A 208 19.66 -11.73 17.31
CA SER A 208 21.08 -11.45 17.04
C SER A 208 21.55 -12.24 15.82
N LEU A 209 22.00 -11.52 14.80
CA LEU A 209 22.54 -12.08 13.55
C LEU A 209 24.04 -12.32 13.59
N ASN A 210 24.76 -11.72 14.54
CA ASN A 210 26.22 -11.69 14.52
C ASN A 210 26.88 -13.06 14.62
N SER A 211 26.25 -14.02 15.28
CA SER A 211 26.75 -15.40 15.35
C SER A 211 26.36 -16.24 14.13
N ALA A 212 25.19 -15.94 13.57
CA ALA A 212 24.64 -16.71 12.44
C ALA A 212 25.27 -16.37 11.08
N LEU A 213 25.88 -15.18 10.96
CA LEU A 213 26.51 -14.72 9.69
C LEU A 213 28.00 -15.05 9.58
N LYS A 214 28.67 -15.43 10.69
CA LYS A 214 30.12 -15.63 10.71
C LYS A 214 30.63 -16.71 9.75
N ASP A 215 29.81 -17.71 9.47
CA ASP A 215 30.18 -18.89 8.67
C ASP A 215 29.45 -18.98 7.32
N ILE A 216 28.79 -17.89 6.91
CA ILE A 216 28.05 -17.88 5.65
C ILE A 216 28.89 -17.27 4.55
N ASP A 217 29.27 -18.10 3.59
CA ASP A 217 29.80 -17.64 2.32
C ASP A 217 28.66 -16.99 1.49
N LEU A 218 28.68 -15.65 1.42
CA LEU A 218 27.75 -14.85 0.65
C LEU A 218 28.17 -14.67 -0.82
N SER A 219 29.33 -15.21 -1.20
CA SER A 219 29.86 -15.12 -2.57
C SER A 219 29.26 -16.14 -3.54
N ALA A 220 28.37 -16.98 -3.08
CA ALA A 220 27.80 -18.07 -3.88
C ALA A 220 26.47 -17.71 -4.56
#